data_44f76591ed435157fef200519a985a4a
#
_entry.id   44f76591ed435157fef200519a985a4a
#
_cell.length_a   1.000
_cell.length_b   1.000
_cell.length_c   1.000
_cell.angle_alpha   90.00
_cell.angle_beta   90.00
_cell.angle_gamma   90.00
#
_symmetry.space_group_name_H-M   'P 1'
#
loop_
_entity.id
_entity.type
_entity.pdbx_description
1 polymer ?
#
loop_
_entity_poly.entity_id
_entity_poly.type
_entity_poly.pdbx_seq_one_letter_code
_entity_poly.pdbx_strand_id
1 'polypeptide(L)'
;MVLYAFLDYDLVRFEHSKLLTLYSILFGCYYLILKQLKIKEQYLTYLAIGLRLVFLFAVPNLSQDFYRFIWDGRLILTGLNPYLTTPDDLIFSQPTLFPQMKLLFDGMGPLSAGHYSNYPPIHQLPFVIAAIISKHSILGAVIIFRLLLISADLGILFYGKKLLRKLQLPTKNIYWFILNPLVIIELTGNLHFE
;
A
#
# COMPACT_ATOMS: atom_id res chain seq x y z
N MET A 1 -9.75 2.73 -14.61
CA MET A 1 -9.80 3.65 -13.47
C MET A 1 -11.07 3.44 -12.63
N VAL A 2 -12.27 3.47 -13.21
CA VAL A 2 -13.55 3.28 -12.48
C VAL A 2 -13.56 1.98 -11.65
N LEU A 3 -13.13 0.84 -12.20
CA LEU A 3 -13.09 -0.44 -11.48
C LEU A 3 -12.14 -0.41 -10.27
N TYR A 4 -11.02 0.28 -10.35
CA TYR A 4 -10.11 0.47 -9.22
C TYR A 4 -10.70 1.39 -8.16
N ALA A 5 -11.40 2.46 -8.56
CA ALA A 5 -12.10 3.32 -7.61
C ALA A 5 -13.21 2.54 -6.88
N PHE A 6 -14.01 1.76 -7.62
CA PHE A 6 -15.04 0.92 -7.00
C PHE A 6 -14.43 -0.08 -6.00
N LEU A 7 -13.29 -0.69 -6.32
CA LEU A 7 -12.61 -1.65 -5.45
C LEU A 7 -12.18 -1.02 -4.12
N ASP A 8 -11.66 0.22 -4.13
CA ASP A 8 -11.06 0.84 -2.93
C ASP A 8 -12.06 1.68 -2.12
N TYR A 9 -13.13 2.19 -2.75
CA TYR A 9 -14.10 3.07 -2.09
C TYR A 9 -15.42 2.41 -1.72
N ASP A 10 -15.84 1.34 -2.45
CA ASP A 10 -17.17 0.75 -2.29
C ASP A 10 -17.15 -0.73 -1.87
N LEU A 11 -16.05 -1.46 -2.16
CA LEU A 11 -16.00 -2.89 -1.89
C LEU A 11 -15.78 -3.17 -0.40
N VAL A 12 -16.60 -4.05 0.16
CA VAL A 12 -16.40 -4.55 1.52
C VAL A 12 -15.61 -5.86 1.50
N ARG A 13 -14.63 -6.01 2.40
CA ARG A 13 -13.69 -7.15 2.46
C ARG A 13 -14.37 -8.54 2.39
N PHE A 14 -15.58 -8.68 2.88
CA PHE A 14 -16.31 -9.96 2.94
C PHE A 14 -17.13 -10.25 1.68
N GLU A 15 -17.18 -9.36 0.70
CA GLU A 15 -17.90 -9.56 -0.56
C GLU A 15 -17.07 -10.35 -1.59
N HIS A 16 -16.71 -11.59 -1.25
CA HIS A 16 -15.77 -12.42 -2.01
C HIS A 16 -16.16 -12.58 -3.50
N SER A 17 -17.45 -12.73 -3.81
CA SER A 17 -17.91 -12.87 -5.21
C SER A 17 -17.66 -11.60 -6.03
N LYS A 18 -17.90 -10.42 -5.46
CA LYS A 18 -17.63 -9.14 -6.12
C LYS A 18 -16.12 -8.93 -6.30
N LEU A 19 -15.34 -9.25 -5.25
CA LEU A 19 -13.89 -9.16 -5.29
C LEU A 19 -13.33 -10.02 -6.43
N LEU A 20 -13.71 -11.30 -6.49
CA LEU A 20 -13.26 -12.23 -7.54
C LEU A 20 -13.66 -11.75 -8.95
N THR A 21 -14.87 -11.24 -9.10
CA THR A 21 -15.37 -10.71 -10.37
C THR A 21 -14.56 -9.50 -10.81
N LEU A 22 -14.31 -8.55 -9.90
CA LEU A 22 -13.51 -7.35 -10.19
C LEU A 22 -12.09 -7.71 -10.58
N TYR A 23 -11.41 -8.59 -9.84
CA TYR A 23 -10.08 -9.06 -10.20
C TYR A 23 -10.07 -9.72 -11.58
N SER A 24 -11.05 -10.59 -11.87
CA SER A 24 -11.15 -11.26 -13.18
C SER A 24 -11.28 -10.25 -14.33
N ILE A 25 -12.13 -9.24 -14.17
CA ILE A 25 -12.31 -8.18 -15.18
C ILE A 25 -11.02 -7.36 -15.31
N LEU A 26 -10.38 -6.98 -14.20
CA LEU A 26 -9.13 -6.21 -14.21
C LEU A 26 -8.00 -6.97 -14.90
N PHE A 27 -7.84 -8.27 -14.62
CA PHE A 27 -6.84 -9.11 -15.30
C PHE A 27 -7.15 -9.29 -16.79
N GLY A 28 -8.43 -9.42 -17.16
CA GLY A 28 -8.86 -9.43 -18.56
C GLY A 28 -8.50 -8.13 -19.29
N CYS A 29 -8.83 -6.98 -18.71
CA CYS A 29 -8.45 -5.66 -19.25
C CYS A 29 -6.93 -5.49 -19.36
N TYR A 30 -6.20 -5.86 -18.33
CA TYR A 30 -4.74 -5.84 -18.28
C TYR A 30 -4.11 -6.66 -19.41
N TYR A 31 -4.58 -7.91 -19.61
CA TYR A 31 -4.11 -8.75 -20.71
C TYR A 31 -4.39 -8.12 -22.07
N LEU A 32 -5.60 -7.62 -22.29
CA LEU A 32 -5.98 -6.96 -23.55
C LEU A 32 -5.10 -5.73 -23.83
N ILE A 33 -4.87 -4.89 -22.83
CA ILE A 33 -4.04 -3.69 -22.96
C ILE A 33 -2.61 -4.05 -23.39
N LEU A 34 -2.00 -5.05 -22.79
CA LEU A 34 -0.60 -5.38 -23.01
C LEU A 34 -0.37 -6.26 -24.24
N LYS A 35 -1.27 -7.18 -24.52
CA LYS A 35 -1.10 -8.18 -25.58
C LYS A 35 -1.75 -7.80 -26.89
N GLN A 36 -2.96 -7.26 -26.86
CA GLN A 36 -3.76 -7.02 -28.06
C GLN A 36 -3.65 -5.59 -28.56
N LEU A 37 -3.58 -4.59 -27.68
CA LEU A 37 -3.55 -3.19 -28.07
C LEU A 37 -2.12 -2.72 -28.31
N LYS A 38 -1.88 -2.13 -29.50
CA LYS A 38 -0.58 -1.55 -29.88
C LYS A 38 -0.40 -0.15 -29.26
N ILE A 39 -0.41 -0.07 -27.91
CA ILE A 39 -0.28 1.21 -27.20
C ILE A 39 1.19 1.60 -27.08
N LYS A 40 1.49 2.90 -27.30
CA LYS A 40 2.84 3.45 -27.09
C LYS A 40 3.20 3.43 -25.60
N GLU A 41 4.47 3.18 -25.28
CA GLU A 41 4.95 3.07 -23.88
C GLU A 41 4.64 4.31 -23.02
N GLN A 42 4.66 5.50 -23.58
CA GLN A 42 4.33 6.72 -22.85
C GLN A 42 2.91 6.69 -22.28
N TYR A 43 1.92 6.18 -23.02
CA TYR A 43 0.53 6.06 -22.55
C TYR A 43 0.38 4.96 -21.50
N LEU A 44 1.15 3.87 -21.61
CA LEU A 44 1.20 2.85 -20.57
C LEU A 44 1.80 3.40 -19.27
N THR A 45 2.80 4.29 -19.36
CA THR A 45 3.36 5.00 -18.21
C THR A 45 2.31 5.92 -17.55
N TYR A 46 1.61 6.73 -18.33
CA TYR A 46 0.57 7.62 -17.80
C TYR A 46 -0.58 6.81 -17.18
N LEU A 47 -0.97 5.71 -17.82
CA LEU A 47 -1.97 4.80 -17.27
C LEU A 47 -1.51 4.22 -15.92
N ALA A 48 -0.26 3.75 -15.83
CA ALA A 48 0.29 3.17 -14.62
C ALA A 48 0.30 4.16 -13.44
N ILE A 49 0.68 5.42 -13.70
CA ILE A 49 0.64 6.48 -12.70
C ILE A 49 -0.81 6.81 -12.32
N GLY A 50 -1.67 7.01 -13.32
CA GLY A 50 -3.07 7.36 -13.10
C GLY A 50 -3.84 6.31 -12.30
N LEU A 51 -3.57 5.01 -12.53
CA LEU A 51 -4.20 3.92 -11.76
C LEU A 51 -3.80 3.97 -10.27
N ARG A 52 -2.57 4.33 -9.96
CA ARG A 52 -2.10 4.48 -8.57
C ARG A 52 -2.67 5.71 -7.88
N LEU A 53 -2.79 6.81 -8.61
CA LEU A 53 -3.35 8.05 -8.08
C LEU A 53 -4.85 7.93 -7.73
N VAL A 54 -5.57 6.96 -8.31
CA VAL A 54 -6.97 6.67 -7.92
C VAL A 54 -7.08 6.37 -6.43
N PHE A 55 -6.09 5.67 -5.87
CA PHE A 55 -6.08 5.26 -4.45
C PHE A 55 -5.68 6.37 -3.48
N LEU A 56 -5.11 7.49 -3.96
CA LEU A 56 -4.35 8.44 -3.13
C LEU A 56 -5.07 8.89 -1.85
N PHE A 57 -6.38 9.10 -1.91
CA PHE A 57 -7.18 9.62 -0.80
C PHE A 57 -8.08 8.57 -0.13
N ALA A 58 -8.07 7.33 -0.60
CA ALA A 58 -8.86 6.27 0.00
C ALA A 58 -8.17 5.69 1.24
N VAL A 59 -8.92 5.33 2.26
CA VAL A 59 -8.40 4.51 3.37
C VAL A 59 -8.52 3.05 2.95
N PRO A 60 -7.44 2.23 3.07
CA PRO A 60 -7.50 0.83 2.66
C PRO A 60 -8.67 0.09 3.30
N ASN A 61 -9.47 -0.60 2.49
CA ASN A 61 -10.65 -1.34 2.94
C ASN A 61 -10.47 -2.86 2.93
N LEU A 62 -9.46 -3.36 2.20
CA LEU A 62 -9.16 -4.78 2.11
C LEU A 62 -8.07 -5.24 3.09
N SER A 63 -7.20 -4.31 3.55
CA SER A 63 -6.17 -4.58 4.56
C SER A 63 -6.29 -3.60 5.73
N GLN A 64 -6.06 -4.11 6.93
CA GLN A 64 -6.02 -3.31 8.17
C GLN A 64 -4.59 -3.04 8.67
N ASP A 65 -3.56 -3.51 7.96
CA ASP A 65 -2.18 -3.47 8.41
C ASP A 65 -1.63 -2.05 8.55
N PHE A 66 -2.16 -1.11 7.77
CA PHE A 66 -1.76 0.30 7.86
C PHE A 66 -2.02 0.92 9.26
N TYR A 67 -2.99 0.41 10.02
CA TYR A 67 -3.17 0.82 11.42
C TYR A 67 -1.97 0.44 12.27
N ARG A 68 -1.40 -0.75 12.03
CA ARG A 68 -0.19 -1.20 12.69
C ARG A 68 1.03 -0.40 12.25
N PHE A 69 1.14 -0.04 10.97
CA PHE A 69 2.23 0.80 10.48
C PHE A 69 2.24 2.17 11.15
N ILE A 70 1.06 2.79 11.28
CA ILE A 70 0.91 4.08 11.97
C ILE A 70 1.22 3.92 13.47
N TRP A 71 0.77 2.84 14.09
CA TRP A 71 1.07 2.53 15.49
C TRP A 71 2.59 2.43 15.71
N ASP A 72 3.27 1.56 14.97
CA ASP A 72 4.70 1.34 15.10
C ASP A 72 5.49 2.63 14.88
N GLY A 73 5.16 3.42 13.84
CA GLY A 73 5.78 4.70 13.57
C GLY A 73 5.63 5.70 14.72
N ARG A 74 4.41 5.82 15.29
CA ARG A 74 4.17 6.70 16.45
C ARG A 74 4.85 6.20 17.71
N LEU A 75 4.86 4.89 17.93
CA LEU A 75 5.53 4.26 19.07
C LEU A 75 7.03 4.57 19.09
N ILE A 76 7.69 4.45 17.93
CA ILE A 76 9.12 4.79 17.81
C ILE A 76 9.39 6.27 18.16
N LEU A 77 8.48 7.17 17.80
CA LEU A 77 8.63 8.60 18.14
C LEU A 77 8.51 8.86 19.65
N THR A 78 7.92 7.96 20.43
CA THR A 78 7.93 8.03 21.90
C THR A 78 9.19 7.42 22.52
N GLY A 79 10.10 6.88 21.72
CA GLY A 79 11.33 6.22 22.20
C GLY A 79 11.17 4.74 22.53
N LEU A 80 10.00 4.15 22.29
CA LEU A 80 9.76 2.73 22.54
C LEU A 80 10.04 1.90 21.28
N ASN A 81 10.42 0.63 21.51
CA ASN A 81 10.76 -0.30 20.46
C ASN A 81 9.59 -1.24 20.13
N PRO A 82 9.02 -1.22 18.91
CA PRO A 82 7.87 -2.06 18.53
C PRO A 82 8.18 -3.57 18.52
N TYR A 83 9.45 -3.95 18.56
CA TYR A 83 9.88 -5.35 18.65
C TYR A 83 9.93 -5.89 20.10
N LEU A 84 9.78 -5.02 21.10
CA LEU A 84 9.87 -5.39 22.52
C LEU A 84 8.56 -5.23 23.28
N THR A 85 7.55 -4.61 22.65
CA THR A 85 6.25 -4.34 23.27
C THR A 85 5.13 -4.71 22.31
N THR A 86 4.03 -5.27 22.82
CA THR A 86 2.84 -5.51 22.03
C THR A 86 1.85 -4.34 22.16
N PRO A 87 1.00 -4.08 21.16
CA PRO A 87 -0.09 -3.13 21.32
C PRO A 87 -1.04 -3.48 22.48
N ASP A 88 -1.30 -4.78 22.72
CA ASP A 88 -2.12 -5.26 23.83
C ASP A 88 -1.54 -4.82 25.19
N ASP A 89 -0.25 -5.02 25.43
CA ASP A 89 0.39 -4.61 26.67
C ASP A 89 0.33 -3.09 26.88
N LEU A 90 0.54 -2.34 25.80
CA LEU A 90 0.62 -0.88 25.85
C LEU A 90 -0.74 -0.21 26.03
N ILE A 91 -1.82 -0.75 25.45
CA ILE A 91 -3.15 -0.15 25.57
C ILE A 91 -3.66 -0.20 27.01
N PHE A 92 -3.24 -1.21 27.80
CA PHE A 92 -3.59 -1.32 29.21
C PHE A 92 -2.64 -0.59 30.15
N SER A 93 -1.33 -0.59 29.85
CA SER A 93 -0.33 0.02 30.73
C SER A 93 -0.18 1.54 30.49
N GLN A 94 -0.32 2.01 29.26
CA GLN A 94 -0.10 3.40 28.87
C GLN A 94 -1.12 3.87 27.79
N PRO A 95 -2.41 3.94 28.09
CA PRO A 95 -3.48 4.13 27.11
C PRO A 95 -3.47 5.50 26.40
N THR A 96 -2.66 6.44 26.84
CA THR A 96 -2.56 7.82 26.30
C THR A 96 -1.16 8.16 25.80
N LEU A 97 -0.34 7.16 25.50
CA LEU A 97 1.08 7.35 25.11
C LEU A 97 1.23 8.22 23.85
N PHE A 98 0.32 8.08 22.88
CA PHE A 98 0.24 8.93 21.70
C PHE A 98 -1.23 9.13 21.25
N PRO A 99 -1.53 10.14 20.42
CA PRO A 99 -2.89 10.42 19.97
C PRO A 99 -3.50 9.28 19.17
N GLN A 100 -4.82 9.09 19.33
CA GLN A 100 -5.64 8.09 18.61
C GLN A 100 -5.20 6.62 18.87
N MET A 101 -4.50 6.37 19.96
CA MET A 101 -3.98 5.04 20.30
C MET A 101 -5.07 3.98 20.30
N LYS A 102 -6.22 4.25 20.96
CA LYS A 102 -7.35 3.33 20.96
C LYS A 102 -7.93 3.07 19.56
N LEU A 103 -8.06 4.11 18.73
CA LEU A 103 -8.58 3.97 17.36
C LEU A 103 -7.67 3.08 16.50
N LEU A 104 -6.36 3.24 16.62
CA LEU A 104 -5.38 2.42 15.90
C LEU A 104 -5.40 0.97 16.42
N PHE A 105 -5.53 0.79 17.72
CA PHE A 105 -5.64 -0.51 18.35
C PHE A 105 -6.89 -1.28 17.88
N ASP A 106 -8.06 -0.64 17.94
CA ASP A 106 -9.31 -1.23 17.49
C ASP A 106 -9.27 -1.54 15.98
N GLY A 107 -8.64 -0.66 15.18
CA GLY A 107 -8.54 -0.81 13.73
C GLY A 107 -7.61 -1.92 13.27
N MET A 108 -6.48 -2.18 13.97
CA MET A 108 -5.56 -3.26 13.58
C MET A 108 -6.09 -4.66 13.90
N GLY A 109 -7.07 -4.77 14.78
CA GLY A 109 -7.69 -6.03 15.22
C GLY A 109 -6.83 -6.88 16.15
N PRO A 110 -7.43 -7.90 16.79
CA PRO A 110 -6.81 -8.64 17.88
C PRO A 110 -5.58 -9.44 17.46
N LEU A 111 -5.58 -9.97 16.23
CA LEU A 111 -4.42 -10.73 15.75
C LEU A 111 -3.17 -9.86 15.67
N SER A 112 -3.28 -8.67 15.10
CA SER A 112 -2.15 -7.74 14.97
C SER A 112 -1.76 -7.12 16.32
N ALA A 113 -2.74 -6.86 17.19
CA ALA A 113 -2.52 -6.27 18.51
C ALA A 113 -1.77 -7.20 19.47
N GLY A 114 -2.01 -8.51 19.40
CA GLY A 114 -1.38 -9.51 20.28
C GLY A 114 0.05 -9.90 19.91
N HIS A 115 0.64 -9.33 18.85
CA HIS A 115 1.97 -9.70 18.37
C HIS A 115 2.96 -8.54 18.42
N TYR A 116 4.24 -8.87 18.66
CA TYR A 116 5.35 -7.95 18.42
C TYR A 116 5.40 -7.55 16.93
N SER A 117 6.05 -6.42 16.63
CA SER A 117 6.25 -6.06 15.23
C SER A 117 7.08 -7.13 14.51
N ASN A 118 6.57 -7.64 13.39
CA ASN A 118 7.24 -8.62 12.54
C ASN A 118 7.81 -8.00 11.25
N TYR A 119 7.61 -6.70 11.06
CA TYR A 119 8.10 -5.99 9.88
C TYR A 119 9.61 -5.78 9.97
N PRO A 120 10.36 -5.97 8.85
CA PRO A 120 11.79 -5.72 8.82
C PRO A 120 12.14 -4.29 9.29
N PRO A 121 13.29 -4.07 9.96
CA PRO A 121 13.67 -2.74 10.45
C PRO A 121 13.67 -1.63 9.39
N ILE A 122 13.94 -1.98 8.13
CA ILE A 122 13.89 -1.01 7.03
C ILE A 122 12.46 -0.48 6.78
N HIS A 123 11.44 -1.30 7.05
CA HIS A 123 10.03 -0.88 6.92
C HIS A 123 9.60 0.09 8.02
N GLN A 124 10.31 0.14 9.13
CA GLN A 124 10.03 1.13 10.17
C GLN A 124 10.36 2.56 9.71
N LEU A 125 11.25 2.74 8.73
CA LEU A 125 11.58 4.08 8.20
C LEU A 125 10.36 4.76 7.55
N PRO A 126 9.65 4.17 6.58
CA PRO A 126 8.39 4.73 6.08
C PRO A 126 7.37 5.00 7.19
N PHE A 127 7.26 4.14 8.20
CA PHE A 127 6.31 4.31 9.29
C PHE A 127 6.63 5.54 10.14
N VAL A 128 7.88 5.75 10.48
CA VAL A 128 8.36 6.95 11.20
C VAL A 128 8.19 8.20 10.35
N ILE A 129 8.56 8.17 9.07
CA ILE A 129 8.38 9.31 8.15
C ILE A 129 6.91 9.72 8.09
N ALA A 130 6.01 8.76 7.94
CA ALA A 130 4.57 9.03 7.92
C ALA A 130 4.10 9.61 9.26
N ALA A 131 4.56 9.09 10.39
CA ALA A 131 4.19 9.59 11.72
C ALA A 131 4.65 11.04 11.93
N ILE A 132 5.87 11.40 11.50
CA ILE A 132 6.41 12.76 11.60
C ILE A 132 5.59 13.75 10.76
N ILE A 133 5.33 13.41 9.49
CA ILE A 133 4.71 14.33 8.53
C ILE A 133 3.22 14.46 8.79
N SER A 134 2.52 13.34 9.02
CA SER A 134 1.07 13.32 9.21
C SER A 134 0.62 13.78 10.59
N LYS A 135 1.55 13.83 11.56
CA LYS A 135 1.26 14.13 12.98
C LYS A 135 0.16 13.21 13.52
N HIS A 136 -1.09 13.70 13.55
CA HIS A 136 -2.23 12.98 14.12
C HIS A 136 -3.24 12.50 13.07
N SER A 137 -3.02 12.79 11.79
CA SER A 137 -3.95 12.42 10.72
C SER A 137 -3.70 11.00 10.23
N ILE A 138 -4.66 10.09 10.39
CA ILE A 138 -4.60 8.73 9.82
C ILE A 138 -4.59 8.81 8.29
N LEU A 139 -5.51 9.60 7.70
CA LEU A 139 -5.52 9.80 6.24
C LEU A 139 -4.20 10.43 5.75
N GLY A 140 -3.64 11.37 6.51
CA GLY A 140 -2.34 11.94 6.21
C GLY A 140 -1.24 10.88 6.16
N ALA A 141 -1.20 9.95 7.12
CA ALA A 141 -0.24 8.84 7.12
C ALA A 141 -0.43 7.91 5.91
N VAL A 142 -1.67 7.57 5.60
CA VAL A 142 -2.04 6.76 4.42
C VAL A 142 -1.55 7.42 3.12
N ILE A 143 -1.76 8.74 2.96
CA ILE A 143 -1.27 9.48 1.80
C ILE A 143 0.27 9.43 1.72
N ILE A 144 0.98 9.61 2.82
CA ILE A 144 2.45 9.54 2.84
C ILE A 144 2.93 8.14 2.46
N PHE A 145 2.33 7.08 3.00
CA PHE A 145 2.65 5.70 2.61
C PHE A 145 2.47 5.49 1.10
N ARG A 146 1.34 5.94 0.53
CA ARG A 146 1.10 5.82 -0.92
C ARG A 146 2.10 6.59 -1.75
N LEU A 147 2.44 7.80 -1.37
CA LEU A 147 3.45 8.58 -2.08
C LEU A 147 4.81 7.89 -2.08
N LEU A 148 5.21 7.27 -0.96
CA LEU A 148 6.44 6.48 -0.87
C LEU A 148 6.38 5.26 -1.79
N LEU A 149 5.27 4.50 -1.77
CA LEU A 149 5.07 3.34 -2.64
C LEU A 149 5.04 3.72 -4.13
N ILE A 150 4.31 4.78 -4.49
CA ILE A 150 4.28 5.29 -5.87
C ILE A 150 5.68 5.71 -6.32
N SER A 151 6.45 6.35 -5.44
CA SER A 151 7.84 6.74 -5.73
C SER A 151 8.74 5.53 -5.97
N ALA A 152 8.58 4.46 -5.18
CA ALA A 152 9.28 3.20 -5.37
C ALA A 152 8.90 2.53 -6.71
N ASP A 153 7.61 2.51 -7.04
CA ASP A 153 7.12 1.98 -8.32
C ASP A 153 7.65 2.75 -9.53
N LEU A 154 7.76 4.08 -9.44
CA LEU A 154 8.42 4.89 -10.47
C LEU A 154 9.91 4.56 -10.59
N GLY A 155 10.56 4.29 -9.45
CA GLY A 155 11.93 3.77 -9.42
C GLY A 155 12.04 2.42 -10.13
N ILE A 156 11.14 1.48 -9.84
CA ILE A 156 11.08 0.17 -10.51
C ILE A 156 10.87 0.34 -12.03
N LEU A 157 9.96 1.21 -12.44
CA LEU A 157 9.73 1.49 -13.85
C LEU A 157 10.98 2.04 -14.55
N PHE A 158 11.68 2.98 -13.92
CA PHE A 158 12.87 3.60 -14.47
C PHE A 158 14.06 2.63 -14.55
N TYR A 159 14.40 2.01 -13.42
CA TYR A 159 15.53 1.08 -13.35
C TYR A 159 15.24 -0.25 -14.07
N GLY A 160 14.00 -0.72 -14.03
CA GLY A 160 13.56 -1.89 -14.76
C GLY A 160 13.71 -1.72 -16.28
N LYS A 161 13.35 -0.56 -16.83
CA LYS A 161 13.62 -0.26 -18.24
C LYS A 161 15.12 -0.23 -18.57
N LYS A 162 15.95 0.30 -17.66
CA LYS A 162 17.41 0.28 -17.85
C LYS A 162 17.95 -1.15 -17.84
N LEU A 163 17.48 -1.99 -16.92
CA LEU A 163 17.87 -3.39 -16.80
C LEU A 163 17.48 -4.17 -18.06
N LEU A 164 16.22 -4.04 -18.50
CA LEU A 164 15.75 -4.71 -19.72
C LEU A 164 16.58 -4.34 -20.96
N ARG A 165 16.93 -3.06 -21.12
CA ARG A 165 17.83 -2.61 -22.20
C ARG A 165 19.20 -3.26 -22.11
N LYS A 166 19.79 -3.36 -20.90
CA LYS A 166 21.09 -4.01 -20.69
C LYS A 166 21.05 -5.51 -21.02
N LEU A 167 19.90 -6.14 -20.77
CA LEU A 167 19.65 -7.56 -21.09
C LEU A 167 19.18 -7.76 -22.54
N GLN A 168 19.15 -6.72 -23.36
CA GLN A 168 18.67 -6.76 -24.75
C GLN A 168 17.21 -7.25 -24.91
N LEU A 169 16.39 -7.02 -23.86
CA LEU A 169 14.98 -7.36 -23.83
C LEU A 169 14.11 -6.12 -24.12
N PRO A 170 12.91 -6.32 -24.69
CA PRO A 170 11.99 -5.20 -24.94
C PRO A 170 11.63 -4.45 -23.65
N THR A 171 11.85 -3.13 -23.62
CA THR A 171 11.52 -2.29 -22.44
C THR A 171 10.04 -2.31 -22.09
N LYS A 172 9.17 -2.60 -23.05
CA LYS A 172 7.73 -2.76 -22.85
C LYS A 172 7.39 -3.90 -21.87
N ASN A 173 8.28 -4.87 -21.68
CA ASN A 173 8.05 -5.99 -20.75
C ASN A 173 7.90 -5.56 -19.30
N ILE A 174 8.42 -4.38 -18.89
CA ILE A 174 8.23 -3.86 -17.53
C ILE A 174 6.75 -3.64 -17.18
N TYR A 175 5.91 -3.38 -18.17
CA TYR A 175 4.48 -3.11 -17.96
C TYR A 175 3.70 -4.38 -17.56
N TRP A 176 4.25 -5.58 -17.79
CA TRP A 176 3.69 -6.81 -17.21
C TRP A 176 3.78 -6.82 -15.68
N PHE A 177 4.71 -6.09 -15.10
CA PHE A 177 4.77 -5.87 -13.65
C PHE A 177 4.01 -4.61 -13.24
N ILE A 178 4.34 -3.47 -13.82
CA ILE A 178 3.85 -2.15 -13.38
C ILE A 178 2.33 -1.98 -13.55
N LEU A 179 1.72 -2.59 -14.56
CA LEU A 179 0.27 -2.56 -14.79
C LEU A 179 -0.47 -3.79 -14.23
N ASN A 180 0.24 -4.70 -13.57
CA ASN A 180 -0.39 -5.88 -12.97
C ASN A 180 -1.42 -5.46 -11.91
N PRO A 181 -2.70 -5.87 -12.04
CA PRO A 181 -3.74 -5.49 -11.08
C PRO A 181 -3.40 -5.87 -9.63
N LEU A 182 -2.83 -7.06 -9.41
CA LEU A 182 -2.43 -7.48 -8.08
C LEU A 182 -1.37 -6.54 -7.48
N VAL A 183 -0.32 -6.21 -8.25
CA VAL A 183 0.73 -5.29 -7.82
C VAL A 183 0.16 -3.92 -7.46
N ILE A 184 -0.75 -3.37 -8.28
CA ILE A 184 -1.36 -2.06 -8.01
C ILE A 184 -2.23 -2.10 -6.76
N ILE A 185 -3.07 -3.12 -6.61
CA ILE A 185 -4.02 -3.24 -5.50
C ILE A 185 -3.27 -3.52 -4.20
N GLU A 186 -2.36 -4.50 -4.17
CA GLU A 186 -1.67 -4.89 -2.95
C GLU A 186 -0.67 -3.83 -2.48
N LEU A 187 0.17 -3.31 -3.38
CA LEU A 187 1.16 -2.31 -2.96
C LEU A 187 0.51 -0.94 -2.72
N THR A 188 -0.22 -0.40 -3.72
CA THR A 188 -0.73 0.97 -3.62
C THR A 188 -2.09 1.03 -2.92
N GLY A 189 -3.01 0.12 -3.19
CA GLY A 189 -4.34 0.08 -2.57
C GLY A 189 -4.24 -0.30 -1.10
N ASN A 190 -3.70 -1.49 -0.81
CA ASN A 190 -3.63 -2.07 0.53
C ASN A 190 -2.43 -1.61 1.37
N LEU A 191 -1.51 -0.82 0.80
CA LEU A 191 -0.31 -0.30 1.45
C LEU A 191 0.67 -1.39 1.91
N HIS A 192 0.78 -2.50 1.19
CA HIS A 192 1.79 -3.50 1.48
C HIS A 192 3.16 -3.03 0.96
N PHE A 193 4.17 -3.09 1.83
CA PHE A 193 5.55 -2.68 1.51
C PHE A 193 6.43 -3.86 1.06
N GLU A 194 5.85 -5.05 0.93
CA GLU A 194 6.51 -6.32 0.61
C GLU A 194 6.56 -6.60 -0.88
#